data_b5d3a41a9ae16bde7eed34d2b81448d5
#
_entry.id   b5d3a41a9ae16bde7eed34d2b81448d5
#
_cell.length_a   1.000
_cell.length_b   1.000
_cell.length_c   1.000
_cell.angle_alpha   90.00
_cell.angle_beta   90.00
_cell.angle_gamma   90.00
#
_symmetry.space_group_name_H-M   'P 1'
#
loop_
_entity.id
_entity.type
_entity.pdbx_description
1 polymer ?
#
loop_
_entity_poly.entity_id
_entity_poly.type
_entity_poly.pdbx_seq_one_letter_code
_entity_poly.pdbx_strand_id
1 'polypeptide(L)'
;MSKPVVAIVGRPNVGKSTLFNALAGERISIVKDTPGVTRDRIYADVTWLNHEFTMIDTGGIEPESKDIIISQMREQAQSAIDTADVIIFMTDVKQGLVDSDAKVADMLRRSHKPVVLVVNKVDSFEKYMSDVYEFYNLGIGDPMPISSSSMLGLGDMLDEVIAHFPEHAGEDEDEDIPKIAIVGKPNVGKSSLINRLVGENRVIVSNVAGTTRDAVDTKVKYHGKEYIFIDTAGLRRKSKIKEELERFSIIRAVAAVEKADVVIVMIDATEGVTEQDAKIAGIAHERGKGIIIAVNKWDAIEKDDKTIYKHKEKIRQTLSFMPYAQIMFISVLTGQRLPKIYETIDAVIENNSMRVATGVLNEIVTEAVAMQQPPSDKGKRLKIYYVTQVAVKPPTFVIFVNDKELMHFSYTRYLENRIRDAFGFEGTSLKFIIRERKDD
;
A
#
# COMPACT_ATOMS: atom_id res chain seq x y z
N MET A 1 9.44 7.96 -4.82
CA MET A 1 10.01 7.49 -3.53
C MET A 1 8.91 6.78 -2.75
N SER A 2 9.19 5.62 -2.18
CA SER A 2 8.23 4.89 -1.34
C SER A 2 8.11 5.64 0.00
N LYS A 3 6.87 5.73 0.54
CA LYS A 3 6.64 6.30 1.86
C LYS A 3 7.15 5.34 2.93
N PRO A 4 7.79 5.80 4.00
CA PRO A 4 8.10 4.97 5.16
C PRO A 4 6.82 4.35 5.76
N VAL A 5 6.93 3.15 6.28
CA VAL A 5 5.83 2.43 6.92
C VAL A 5 6.05 2.41 8.43
N VAL A 6 5.06 2.91 9.19
CA VAL A 6 5.07 2.96 10.65
C VAL A 6 3.97 2.05 11.19
N ALA A 7 4.31 1.03 11.97
CA ALA A 7 3.34 0.12 12.56
C ALA A 7 3.14 0.39 14.05
N ILE A 8 1.88 0.39 14.50
CA ILE A 8 1.53 0.52 15.92
C ILE A 8 1.31 -0.87 16.51
N VAL A 9 2.07 -1.23 17.54
CA VAL A 9 2.02 -2.50 18.25
C VAL A 9 1.74 -2.25 19.72
N GLY A 10 1.05 -3.16 20.39
CA GLY A 10 0.77 -3.07 21.82
C GLY A 10 -0.44 -3.89 22.20
N ARG A 11 -0.66 -4.05 23.51
CA ARG A 11 -1.79 -4.80 24.07
C ARG A 11 -3.16 -4.26 23.60
N PRO A 12 -4.22 -5.05 23.69
CA PRO A 12 -5.58 -4.55 23.59
C PRO A 12 -5.81 -3.40 24.61
N ASN A 13 -6.61 -2.41 24.23
CA ASN A 13 -7.04 -1.30 25.08
C ASN A 13 -5.95 -0.34 25.60
N VAL A 14 -4.71 -0.41 25.08
CA VAL A 14 -3.67 0.63 25.36
C VAL A 14 -3.91 1.94 24.61
N GLY A 15 -4.82 1.96 23.64
CA GLY A 15 -5.19 3.17 22.89
C GLY A 15 -4.63 3.25 21.47
N LYS A 16 -4.21 2.14 20.87
CA LYS A 16 -3.69 2.10 19.49
C LYS A 16 -4.62 2.74 18.47
N SER A 17 -5.87 2.32 18.43
CA SER A 17 -6.87 2.86 17.50
C SER A 17 -7.24 4.31 17.83
N THR A 18 -7.12 4.74 19.09
CA THR A 18 -7.30 6.14 19.48
C THR A 18 -6.17 6.99 18.90
N LEU A 19 -4.91 6.56 19.05
CA LEU A 19 -3.75 7.23 18.46
C LEU A 19 -3.88 7.25 16.92
N PHE A 20 -4.20 6.11 16.32
CA PHE A 20 -4.38 5.99 14.88
C PHE A 20 -5.43 6.99 14.37
N ASN A 21 -6.60 7.05 15.00
CA ASN A 21 -7.68 7.97 14.61
C ASN A 21 -7.31 9.45 14.86
N ALA A 22 -6.58 9.73 15.94
CA ALA A 22 -6.09 11.09 16.24
C ALA A 22 -5.15 11.58 15.14
N LEU A 23 -4.18 10.77 14.73
CA LEU A 23 -3.22 11.14 13.71
C LEU A 23 -3.82 11.10 12.28
N ALA A 24 -4.73 10.17 11.99
CA ALA A 24 -5.45 10.10 10.73
C ALA A 24 -6.50 11.21 10.58
N GLY A 25 -6.99 11.80 11.69
CA GLY A 25 -8.08 12.79 11.70
C GLY A 25 -7.66 14.23 11.41
N GLU A 26 -6.41 14.60 11.67
CA GLU A 26 -6.00 16.01 11.57
C GLU A 26 -5.71 16.53 10.16
N ARG A 27 -5.34 15.66 9.21
CA ARG A 27 -5.24 16.00 7.77
C ARG A 27 -5.39 14.74 6.91
N ILE A 28 -6.58 14.18 6.87
CA ILE A 28 -6.90 13.19 5.84
C ILE A 28 -6.89 13.94 4.52
N SER A 29 -5.88 13.67 3.69
CA SER A 29 -6.04 13.90 2.27
C SER A 29 -7.29 13.12 1.88
N ILE A 30 -8.22 13.81 1.24
CA ILE A 30 -9.53 13.33 0.83
C ILE A 30 -9.36 11.95 0.20
N VAL A 31 -9.55 10.89 0.97
CA VAL A 31 -9.80 9.56 0.43
C VAL A 31 -11.16 9.69 -0.24
N LYS A 32 -11.17 9.90 -1.55
CA LYS A 32 -12.39 9.83 -2.34
C LYS A 32 -13.01 8.47 -2.03
N ASP A 33 -14.26 8.47 -1.61
CA ASP A 33 -15.06 7.26 -1.45
C ASP A 33 -15.00 6.47 -2.76
N THR A 34 -14.08 5.52 -2.84
CA THR A 34 -13.98 4.61 -3.98
C THR A 34 -15.04 3.54 -3.74
N PRO A 35 -16.09 3.43 -4.57
CA PRO A 35 -17.13 2.42 -4.38
C PRO A 35 -16.51 1.03 -4.42
N GLY A 36 -16.68 0.25 -3.33
CA GLY A 36 -16.17 -1.12 -3.20
C GLY A 36 -15.00 -1.29 -2.22
N VAL A 37 -14.42 -0.21 -1.69
CA VAL A 37 -13.42 -0.27 -0.61
C VAL A 37 -14.11 0.02 0.71
N THR A 38 -14.23 -1.00 1.57
CA THR A 38 -14.88 -0.86 2.88
C THR A 38 -14.00 -0.09 3.87
N ARG A 39 -14.66 0.66 4.77
CA ARG A 39 -14.08 1.58 5.78
C ARG A 39 -13.27 0.94 6.91
N ASP A 40 -12.77 -0.26 6.80
CA ASP A 40 -11.86 -0.84 7.80
C ASP A 40 -10.50 -0.14 7.69
N ARG A 41 -10.31 0.93 8.46
CA ARG A 41 -9.10 1.73 8.50
C ARG A 41 -7.98 0.96 9.19
N ILE A 42 -7.29 0.10 8.45
CA ILE A 42 -6.09 -0.61 8.91
C ILE A 42 -4.84 0.24 8.68
N TYR A 43 -4.88 1.17 7.74
CA TYR A 43 -3.78 2.07 7.38
C TYR A 43 -4.28 3.49 7.11
N ALA A 44 -3.39 4.46 7.31
CA ALA A 44 -3.64 5.87 7.00
C ALA A 44 -2.34 6.57 6.58
N ASP A 45 -2.46 7.57 5.71
CA ASP A 45 -1.35 8.48 5.44
C ASP A 45 -1.32 9.55 6.51
N VAL A 46 -0.14 9.77 7.06
CA VAL A 46 0.15 10.80 8.04
C VAL A 46 1.20 11.74 7.46
N THR A 47 0.98 13.03 7.63
CA THR A 47 1.95 14.06 7.29
C THR A 47 2.36 14.78 8.58
N TRP A 48 3.64 14.75 8.90
CA TRP A 48 4.20 15.51 10.01
C TRP A 48 5.38 16.35 9.51
N LEU A 49 5.33 17.65 9.77
CA LEU A 49 6.25 18.61 9.15
C LEU A 49 6.29 18.43 7.62
N ASN A 50 7.43 18.07 7.04
CA ASN A 50 7.59 17.83 5.61
C ASN A 50 7.71 16.33 5.26
N HIS A 51 7.43 15.43 6.22
CA HIS A 51 7.53 13.99 6.05
C HIS A 51 6.15 13.36 5.90
N GLU A 52 6.01 12.55 4.85
CA GLU A 52 4.81 11.74 4.63
C GLU A 52 5.15 10.27 4.88
N PHE A 53 4.30 9.56 5.64
CA PHE A 53 4.47 8.14 5.91
C PHE A 53 3.12 7.42 6.01
N THR A 54 3.14 6.10 5.82
CA THR A 54 1.96 5.26 5.97
C THR A 54 1.95 4.63 7.35
N MET A 55 0.94 4.95 8.16
CA MET A 55 0.73 4.38 9.47
C MET A 55 -0.21 3.16 9.39
N ILE A 56 0.13 2.08 10.08
CA ILE A 56 -0.63 0.83 10.12
C ILE A 56 -1.05 0.52 11.56
N ASP A 57 -2.37 0.35 11.81
CA ASP A 57 -2.88 -0.18 13.07
C ASP A 57 -2.89 -1.71 13.03
N THR A 58 -1.99 -2.34 13.79
CA THR A 58 -1.96 -3.80 13.91
C THR A 58 -3.00 -4.35 14.89
N GLY A 59 -3.65 -3.50 15.69
CA GLY A 59 -4.68 -3.84 16.66
C GLY A 59 -6.09 -3.70 16.07
N GLY A 60 -6.99 -4.58 16.37
CA GLY A 60 -8.39 -4.44 15.93
C GLY A 60 -9.21 -5.71 16.05
N ILE A 61 -8.70 -6.72 16.75
CA ILE A 61 -9.48 -7.89 17.19
C ILE A 61 -9.37 -7.93 18.70
N GLU A 62 -10.50 -7.82 19.40
CA GLU A 62 -10.57 -8.04 20.83
C GLU A 62 -10.63 -9.56 21.10
N PRO A 63 -9.67 -10.15 21.78
CA PRO A 63 -9.67 -11.57 22.08
C PRO A 63 -10.53 -11.89 23.30
N GLU A 64 -11.25 -12.99 23.23
CA GLU A 64 -12.11 -13.47 24.32
C GLU A 64 -11.36 -14.17 25.47
N SER A 65 -10.08 -14.51 25.32
CA SER A 65 -9.29 -15.21 26.35
C SER A 65 -7.84 -14.72 26.48
N LYS A 66 -7.24 -14.85 27.71
CA LYS A 66 -5.88 -14.39 28.01
C LYS A 66 -4.77 -15.08 27.21
N ASP A 67 -4.90 -16.36 26.89
CA ASP A 67 -3.90 -17.12 26.14
C ASP A 67 -3.89 -16.71 24.66
N ILE A 68 -5.05 -16.33 24.12
CA ILE A 68 -5.21 -15.79 22.78
C ILE A 68 -4.58 -14.40 22.68
N ILE A 69 -4.65 -13.57 23.73
CA ILE A 69 -4.05 -12.23 23.77
C ILE A 69 -2.54 -12.28 23.53
N ILE A 70 -1.81 -13.17 24.18
CA ILE A 70 -0.35 -13.27 24.06
C ILE A 70 0.05 -13.76 22.66
N SER A 71 -0.69 -14.73 22.11
CA SER A 71 -0.46 -15.21 20.73
C SER A 71 -0.66 -14.10 19.71
N GLN A 72 -1.77 -13.37 19.80
CA GLN A 72 -2.08 -12.26 18.89
C GLN A 72 -1.09 -11.10 19.00
N MET A 73 -0.65 -10.74 20.20
CA MET A 73 0.37 -9.72 20.39
C MET A 73 1.71 -10.10 19.73
N ARG A 74 2.10 -11.37 19.83
CA ARG A 74 3.31 -11.89 19.17
C ARG A 74 3.17 -11.82 17.64
N GLU A 75 2.02 -12.16 17.11
CA GLU A 75 1.75 -12.09 15.68
C GLU A 75 1.72 -10.65 15.18
N GLN A 76 1.13 -9.72 15.94
CA GLN A 76 1.17 -8.29 15.66
C GLN A 76 2.61 -7.78 15.64
N ALA A 77 3.40 -8.10 16.67
CA ALA A 77 4.80 -7.71 16.74
C ALA A 77 5.62 -8.30 15.58
N GLN A 78 5.40 -9.58 15.26
CA GLN A 78 6.09 -10.22 14.13
C GLN A 78 5.68 -9.59 12.80
N SER A 79 4.39 -9.27 12.59
CA SER A 79 3.93 -8.59 11.40
C SER A 79 4.54 -7.20 11.26
N ALA A 80 4.62 -6.44 12.35
CA ALA A 80 5.25 -5.11 12.36
C ALA A 80 6.76 -5.21 12.06
N ILE A 81 7.47 -6.17 12.67
CA ILE A 81 8.89 -6.43 12.41
C ILE A 81 9.14 -6.74 10.93
N ASP A 82 8.26 -7.54 10.32
CA ASP A 82 8.40 -7.96 8.92
C ASP A 82 8.08 -6.83 7.93
N THR A 83 7.26 -5.84 8.31
CA THR A 83 6.68 -4.89 7.34
C THR A 83 7.05 -3.43 7.58
N ALA A 84 7.26 -2.99 8.82
CA ALA A 84 7.48 -1.60 9.16
C ALA A 84 8.94 -1.16 9.07
N ASP A 85 9.13 0.11 8.74
CA ASP A 85 10.44 0.77 8.83
C ASP A 85 10.69 1.29 10.25
N VAL A 86 9.62 1.75 10.94
CA VAL A 86 9.64 2.16 12.35
C VAL A 86 8.45 1.54 13.07
N ILE A 87 8.63 1.12 14.32
CA ILE A 87 7.59 0.51 15.14
C ILE A 87 7.28 1.41 16.33
N ILE A 88 6.02 1.81 16.50
CA ILE A 88 5.51 2.45 17.71
C ILE A 88 5.03 1.34 18.63
N PHE A 89 5.72 1.12 19.76
CA PHE A 89 5.30 0.18 20.78
C PHE A 89 4.55 0.88 21.89
N MET A 90 3.23 0.67 21.95
CA MET A 90 2.35 1.36 22.89
C MET A 90 2.10 0.54 24.16
N THR A 91 2.26 1.21 25.30
CA THR A 91 1.93 0.70 26.64
C THR A 91 0.92 1.64 27.33
N ASP A 92 0.45 1.29 28.52
CA ASP A 92 -0.57 2.03 29.28
C ASP A 92 -0.06 2.33 30.68
N VAL A 93 0.13 3.63 31.02
CA VAL A 93 0.62 4.07 32.32
C VAL A 93 -0.30 3.65 33.48
N LYS A 94 -1.63 3.62 33.23
CA LYS A 94 -2.61 3.30 34.29
C LYS A 94 -2.62 1.83 34.68
N GLN A 95 -2.19 0.96 33.77
CA GLN A 95 -2.07 -0.50 34.04
C GLN A 95 -0.67 -0.89 34.50
N GLY A 96 0.32 0.02 34.33
CA GLY A 96 1.71 -0.27 34.62
C GLY A 96 2.33 -1.30 33.67
N LEU A 97 3.55 -1.71 34.00
CA LEU A 97 4.30 -2.72 33.28
C LEU A 97 3.75 -4.11 33.54
N VAL A 98 3.47 -4.89 32.48
CA VAL A 98 2.99 -6.28 32.58
C VAL A 98 3.87 -7.23 31.78
N ASP A 99 3.85 -8.54 32.14
CA ASP A 99 4.66 -9.59 31.51
C ASP A 99 4.51 -9.67 29.99
N SER A 100 3.32 -9.38 29.49
CA SER A 100 3.08 -9.41 28.04
C SER A 100 3.82 -8.29 27.31
N ASP A 101 3.96 -7.11 27.93
CA ASP A 101 4.74 -6.00 27.36
C ASP A 101 6.23 -6.37 27.31
N ALA A 102 6.75 -6.99 28.38
CA ALA A 102 8.13 -7.45 28.44
C ALA A 102 8.45 -8.50 27.37
N LYS A 103 7.52 -9.43 27.09
CA LYS A 103 7.69 -10.45 26.03
C LYS A 103 7.72 -9.83 24.63
N VAL A 104 6.86 -8.85 24.35
CA VAL A 104 6.85 -8.15 23.07
C VAL A 104 8.10 -7.28 22.93
N ALA A 105 8.49 -6.57 23.99
CA ALA A 105 9.73 -5.78 24.02
C ALA A 105 10.97 -6.63 23.70
N ASP A 106 11.04 -7.87 24.22
CA ASP A 106 12.14 -8.80 23.92
C ASP A 106 12.17 -9.19 22.44
N MET A 107 11.02 -9.43 21.82
CA MET A 107 10.93 -9.68 20.38
C MET A 107 11.38 -8.48 19.54
N LEU A 108 10.89 -7.28 19.89
CA LEU A 108 11.23 -6.04 19.20
C LEU A 108 12.73 -5.72 19.30
N ARG A 109 13.31 -5.90 20.49
CA ARG A 109 14.74 -5.70 20.73
C ARG A 109 15.63 -6.62 19.88
N ARG A 110 15.23 -7.88 19.72
CA ARG A 110 15.94 -8.87 18.89
C ARG A 110 15.80 -8.62 17.39
N SER A 111 14.81 -7.86 16.97
CA SER A 111 14.58 -7.57 15.55
C SER A 111 15.53 -6.52 14.98
N HIS A 112 16.19 -5.74 15.84
CA HIS A 112 17.01 -4.59 15.48
C HIS A 112 16.28 -3.52 14.65
N LYS A 113 14.96 -3.56 14.57
CA LYS A 113 14.16 -2.49 13.96
C LYS A 113 14.11 -1.27 14.89
N PRO A 114 14.06 -0.05 14.34
CA PRO A 114 13.78 1.14 15.12
C PRO A 114 12.44 1.04 15.85
N VAL A 115 12.46 1.25 17.17
CA VAL A 115 11.26 1.17 18.02
C VAL A 115 11.15 2.44 18.84
N VAL A 116 10.02 3.11 18.77
CA VAL A 116 9.64 4.22 19.63
C VAL A 116 8.73 3.68 20.72
N LEU A 117 9.22 3.69 21.97
CA LEU A 117 8.44 3.27 23.14
C LEU A 117 7.49 4.37 23.58
N VAL A 118 6.20 4.11 23.53
CA VAL A 118 5.16 5.09 23.87
C VAL A 118 4.37 4.63 25.08
N VAL A 119 4.30 5.47 26.10
CA VAL A 119 3.50 5.26 27.30
C VAL A 119 2.26 6.16 27.21
N ASN A 120 1.11 5.56 26.91
CA ASN A 120 -0.14 6.26 26.68
C ASN A 120 -0.98 6.43 27.96
N LYS A 121 -2.00 7.26 27.85
CA LYS A 121 -2.95 7.64 28.91
C LYS A 121 -2.31 8.51 30.01
N VAL A 122 -1.22 9.19 29.69
CA VAL A 122 -0.59 10.19 30.55
C VAL A 122 -1.35 11.52 30.39
N ASP A 123 -2.51 11.59 31.03
CA ASP A 123 -3.40 12.76 30.91
C ASP A 123 -2.85 13.97 31.71
N SER A 124 -1.87 13.74 32.61
CA SER A 124 -1.14 14.79 33.37
C SER A 124 0.29 14.31 33.59
N PHE A 125 1.25 15.07 33.07
CA PHE A 125 2.67 14.77 33.24
C PHE A 125 3.08 14.80 34.73
N GLU A 126 2.63 15.80 35.49
CA GLU A 126 2.98 15.93 36.93
C GLU A 126 2.57 14.68 37.72
N LYS A 127 1.45 14.08 37.38
CA LYS A 127 0.89 12.92 38.11
C LYS A 127 1.57 11.62 37.77
N TYR A 128 1.92 11.40 36.49
CA TYR A 128 2.28 10.07 35.98
C TYR A 128 3.76 9.91 35.60
N MET A 129 4.60 10.99 35.70
CA MET A 129 6.00 10.86 35.28
C MET A 129 6.79 9.82 36.07
N SER A 130 6.52 9.66 37.38
CA SER A 130 7.15 8.59 38.16
C SER A 130 6.82 7.19 37.62
N ASP A 131 5.57 6.98 37.21
CA ASP A 131 5.11 5.71 36.68
C ASP A 131 5.65 5.45 35.26
N VAL A 132 5.86 6.52 34.47
CA VAL A 132 6.48 6.41 33.13
C VAL A 132 7.90 5.86 33.21
N TYR A 133 8.67 6.23 34.25
CA TYR A 133 10.05 5.73 34.43
C TYR A 133 10.13 4.21 34.62
N GLU A 134 9.07 3.56 35.07
CA GLU A 134 9.03 2.10 35.21
C GLU A 134 9.24 1.40 33.84
N PHE A 135 8.81 2.03 32.74
CA PHE A 135 8.88 1.46 31.40
C PHE A 135 10.30 1.42 30.81
N TYR A 136 11.29 2.09 31.43
CA TYR A 136 12.71 1.88 31.09
C TYR A 136 13.15 0.42 31.27
N ASN A 137 12.48 -0.34 32.14
CA ASN A 137 12.75 -1.77 32.34
C ASN A 137 12.50 -2.61 31.08
N LEU A 138 11.79 -2.09 30.06
CA LEU A 138 11.61 -2.77 28.78
C LEU A 138 12.89 -2.77 27.93
N GLY A 139 13.83 -1.85 28.16
CA GLY A 139 15.14 -1.82 27.48
C GLY A 139 15.07 -1.62 25.97
N ILE A 140 14.11 -0.81 25.49
CA ILE A 140 13.88 -0.54 24.06
C ILE A 140 13.87 0.96 23.73
N GLY A 141 14.55 1.75 24.50
CA GLY A 141 14.66 3.20 24.34
C GLY A 141 13.95 3.98 25.44
N ASP A 142 13.89 5.29 25.27
CA ASP A 142 13.27 6.21 26.20
C ASP A 142 11.73 6.12 26.12
N PRO A 143 11.03 5.95 27.24
CA PRO A 143 9.58 5.92 27.24
C PRO A 143 9.00 7.32 27.00
N MET A 144 8.27 7.50 25.92
CA MET A 144 7.64 8.75 25.55
C MET A 144 6.22 8.86 26.12
N PRO A 145 5.95 9.75 27.05
CA PRO A 145 4.63 9.92 27.64
C PRO A 145 3.69 10.66 26.66
N ILE A 146 2.55 10.06 26.37
CA ILE A 146 1.50 10.70 25.55
C ILE A 146 0.11 10.52 26.18
N SER A 147 -0.83 11.35 25.74
CA SER A 147 -2.25 11.08 25.87
C SER A 147 -2.91 11.17 24.49
N SER A 148 -3.21 10.02 23.90
CA SER A 148 -3.84 9.96 22.57
C SER A 148 -5.23 10.61 22.55
N SER A 149 -5.97 10.58 23.68
CA SER A 149 -7.30 11.19 23.81
C SER A 149 -7.26 12.71 23.93
N SER A 150 -6.22 13.24 24.58
CA SER A 150 -6.05 14.67 24.82
C SER A 150 -5.03 15.32 23.88
N MET A 151 -4.46 14.56 22.94
CA MET A 151 -3.47 15.00 21.95
C MET A 151 -2.15 15.54 22.60
N LEU A 152 -1.86 15.15 23.86
CA LEU A 152 -0.66 15.58 24.56
C LEU A 152 0.55 14.72 24.18
N GLY A 153 1.72 15.35 23.98
CA GLY A 153 2.99 14.68 23.67
C GLY A 153 3.09 14.06 22.29
N LEU A 154 2.08 14.25 21.41
CA LEU A 154 2.09 13.64 20.07
C LEU A 154 3.17 14.26 19.17
N GLY A 155 3.45 15.56 19.31
CA GLY A 155 4.48 16.23 18.51
C GLY A 155 5.86 15.63 18.76
N ASP A 156 6.27 15.54 20.02
CA ASP A 156 7.58 14.99 20.40
C ASP A 156 7.72 13.52 19.97
N MET A 157 6.63 12.75 20.11
CA MET A 157 6.58 11.36 19.63
C MET A 157 6.76 11.27 18.11
N LEU A 158 6.11 12.14 17.34
CA LEU A 158 6.21 12.16 15.88
C LEU A 158 7.61 12.62 15.43
N ASP A 159 8.22 13.58 16.13
CA ASP A 159 9.60 14.00 15.88
C ASP A 159 10.57 12.82 16.06
N GLU A 160 10.39 12.02 17.11
CA GLU A 160 11.19 10.83 17.35
C GLU A 160 10.94 9.76 16.26
N VAL A 161 9.69 9.56 15.84
CA VAL A 161 9.36 8.62 14.75
C VAL A 161 10.05 9.02 13.45
N ILE A 162 10.01 10.29 13.05
CA ILE A 162 10.65 10.73 11.79
C ILE A 162 12.18 10.73 11.89
N ALA A 163 12.75 10.92 13.08
CA ALA A 163 14.20 10.81 13.28
C ALA A 163 14.74 9.40 12.99
N HIS A 164 13.89 8.39 13.10
CA HIS A 164 14.21 7.01 12.77
C HIS A 164 13.91 6.62 11.33
N PHE A 165 13.39 7.51 10.50
CA PHE A 165 13.18 7.20 9.10
C PHE A 165 14.52 6.91 8.41
N PRO A 166 14.54 5.98 7.46
CA PRO A 166 15.75 5.71 6.70
C PRO A 166 16.23 7.00 6.04
N GLU A 167 17.45 7.42 6.38
CA GLU A 167 18.12 8.45 5.60
C GLU A 167 18.21 7.96 4.16
N HIS A 168 17.91 8.83 3.21
CA HIS A 168 18.19 8.57 1.80
C HIS A 168 19.72 8.53 1.64
N ALA A 169 20.31 7.36 1.91
CA ALA A 169 21.68 7.10 1.56
C ALA A 169 21.75 7.22 0.03
N GLY A 170 22.63 8.10 -0.44
CA GLY A 170 22.75 8.45 -1.85
C GLY A 170 22.82 7.22 -2.77
N GLU A 171 22.30 7.40 -4.00
CA GLU A 171 22.39 6.52 -5.16
C GLU A 171 22.48 5.04 -4.80
N ASP A 172 21.37 4.44 -4.34
CA ASP A 172 21.25 2.98 -4.31
C ASP A 172 21.35 2.49 -5.75
N GLU A 173 22.35 1.64 -6.05
CA GLU A 173 22.50 0.98 -7.36
C GLU A 173 21.22 0.25 -7.82
N ASP A 174 20.29 0.01 -6.89
CA ASP A 174 19.00 -0.64 -7.10
C ASP A 174 17.83 0.33 -7.31
N GLU A 175 18.05 1.65 -7.35
CA GLU A 175 16.96 2.64 -7.49
C GLU A 175 16.25 2.55 -8.85
N ASP A 176 17.00 2.17 -9.89
CA ASP A 176 16.49 2.00 -11.26
C ASP A 176 15.87 0.62 -11.53
N ILE A 177 16.05 -0.35 -10.59
CA ILE A 177 15.53 -1.70 -10.77
C ILE A 177 14.05 -1.76 -10.36
N PRO A 178 13.15 -2.17 -11.27
CA PRO A 178 11.72 -2.26 -10.96
C PRO A 178 11.42 -3.17 -9.78
N LYS A 179 10.64 -2.67 -8.82
CA LYS A 179 10.20 -3.38 -7.62
C LYS A 179 8.79 -3.93 -7.82
N ILE A 180 8.64 -5.24 -7.65
CA ILE A 180 7.41 -5.97 -7.95
C ILE A 180 6.85 -6.59 -6.67
N ALA A 181 5.62 -6.25 -6.30
CA ALA A 181 4.90 -6.91 -5.23
C ALA A 181 3.91 -7.95 -5.78
N ILE A 182 3.84 -9.12 -5.15
CA ILE A 182 2.81 -10.13 -5.43
C ILE A 182 1.87 -10.20 -4.22
N VAL A 183 0.63 -9.77 -4.42
CA VAL A 183 -0.38 -9.67 -3.36
C VAL A 183 -1.61 -10.52 -3.72
N GLY A 184 -2.47 -10.77 -2.74
CA GLY A 184 -3.67 -11.57 -2.90
C GLY A 184 -3.94 -12.38 -1.63
N LYS A 185 -5.11 -13.00 -1.54
CA LYS A 185 -5.52 -13.80 -0.39
C LYS A 185 -4.62 -15.01 -0.14
N PRO A 186 -4.69 -15.65 1.03
CA PRO A 186 -3.99 -16.91 1.30
C PRO A 186 -4.33 -17.99 0.26
N ASN A 187 -3.39 -18.87 -0.04
CA ASN A 187 -3.56 -20.06 -0.92
C ASN A 187 -3.88 -19.79 -2.41
N VAL A 188 -3.86 -18.56 -2.89
CA VAL A 188 -4.01 -18.26 -4.33
C VAL A 188 -2.78 -18.66 -5.17
N GLY A 189 -1.65 -19.03 -4.53
CA GLY A 189 -0.46 -19.48 -5.22
C GLY A 189 0.71 -18.48 -5.30
N LYS A 190 0.71 -17.41 -4.47
CA LYS A 190 1.78 -16.38 -4.46
C LYS A 190 3.18 -16.95 -4.30
N SER A 191 3.39 -17.75 -3.25
CA SER A 191 4.70 -18.39 -2.99
C SER A 191 5.12 -19.34 -4.10
N SER A 192 4.15 -20.06 -4.69
CA SER A 192 4.40 -20.95 -5.81
C SER A 192 4.79 -20.17 -7.07
N LEU A 193 4.15 -19.02 -7.31
CA LEU A 193 4.49 -18.14 -8.43
C LEU A 193 5.93 -17.62 -8.30
N ILE A 194 6.30 -17.08 -7.14
CA ILE A 194 7.67 -16.59 -6.89
C ILE A 194 8.68 -17.71 -7.09
N ASN A 195 8.46 -18.88 -6.47
CA ASN A 195 9.38 -20.00 -6.59
C ASN A 195 9.57 -20.43 -8.06
N ARG A 196 8.51 -20.35 -8.86
CA ARG A 196 8.55 -20.71 -10.27
C ARG A 196 9.31 -19.64 -11.09
N LEU A 197 8.99 -18.36 -10.87
CA LEU A 197 9.66 -17.24 -11.54
C LEU A 197 11.17 -17.18 -11.21
N VAL A 198 11.52 -17.51 -9.96
CA VAL A 198 12.92 -17.59 -9.50
C VAL A 198 13.61 -18.85 -10.00
N GLY A 199 12.92 -20.01 -10.07
CA GLY A 199 13.50 -21.31 -10.37
C GLY A 199 13.69 -21.60 -11.87
N GLU A 200 12.90 -21.02 -12.76
CA GLU A 200 12.96 -21.26 -14.21
C GLU A 200 14.10 -20.46 -14.90
N ASN A 201 14.62 -19.45 -14.25
CA ASN A 201 15.71 -18.65 -14.78
C ASN A 201 16.92 -18.80 -13.88
N ARG A 202 18.11 -18.99 -14.46
CA ARG A 202 19.39 -19.01 -13.74
C ARG A 202 19.59 -17.70 -13.01
N VAL A 203 18.96 -17.60 -11.86
CA VAL A 203 18.99 -16.43 -10.99
C VAL A 203 20.31 -16.44 -10.26
N ILE A 204 21.08 -15.41 -10.45
CA ILE A 204 22.07 -15.01 -9.46
C ILE A 204 21.24 -14.45 -8.30
N VAL A 205 20.85 -15.32 -7.35
CA VAL A 205 20.36 -14.87 -6.05
C VAL A 205 21.59 -14.30 -5.34
N SER A 206 21.91 -13.06 -5.58
CA SER A 206 22.74 -12.34 -4.65
C SER A 206 21.85 -12.01 -3.47
N ASN A 207 21.95 -12.80 -2.39
CA ASN A 207 21.77 -12.24 -1.07
C ASN A 207 22.82 -11.14 -1.00
N VAL A 208 22.48 -9.90 -1.31
CA VAL A 208 23.36 -8.76 -1.14
C VAL A 208 23.54 -8.60 0.37
N ALA A 209 24.55 -9.32 0.88
CA ALA A 209 25.08 -9.11 2.22
C ALA A 209 25.78 -7.75 2.19
N GLY A 210 25.07 -6.70 2.53
CA GLY A 210 25.61 -5.34 2.55
C GLY A 210 24.57 -4.25 2.78
N THR A 211 23.34 -4.45 2.29
CA THR A 211 22.23 -3.58 2.67
C THR A 211 21.46 -4.26 3.81
N THR A 212 21.79 -3.87 5.01
CA THR A 212 21.34 -4.44 6.29
C THR A 212 19.85 -4.21 6.59
N ARG A 213 18.98 -3.92 5.60
CA ARG A 213 17.62 -3.48 5.88
C ARG A 213 16.48 -4.41 5.43
N ASP A 214 16.62 -5.23 4.38
CA ASP A 214 15.52 -6.13 3.97
C ASP A 214 16.06 -7.48 3.43
N ALA A 215 16.33 -8.42 4.33
CA ALA A 215 16.69 -9.81 4.00
C ALA A 215 15.53 -10.61 3.35
N VAL A 216 14.57 -9.94 2.76
CA VAL A 216 13.24 -10.44 2.39
C VAL A 216 12.98 -10.33 0.88
N ASP A 217 13.71 -9.47 0.18
CA ASP A 217 13.54 -9.21 -1.24
C ASP A 217 14.39 -10.15 -2.11
N THR A 218 13.91 -10.47 -3.30
CA THR A 218 14.62 -11.37 -4.22
C THR A 218 14.88 -10.68 -5.55
N LYS A 219 16.16 -10.45 -5.88
CA LYS A 219 16.58 -9.94 -7.17
C LYS A 219 16.56 -11.07 -8.21
N VAL A 220 15.91 -10.84 -9.33
CA VAL A 220 15.73 -11.81 -10.42
C VAL A 220 16.19 -11.18 -11.72
N LYS A 221 16.97 -11.92 -12.51
CA LYS A 221 17.40 -11.50 -13.84
C LYS A 221 16.70 -12.33 -14.91
N TYR A 222 15.97 -11.67 -15.82
CA TYR A 222 15.26 -12.29 -16.92
C TYR A 222 15.58 -11.58 -18.24
N HIS A 223 16.06 -12.32 -19.24
CA HIS A 223 16.45 -11.77 -20.56
C HIS A 223 17.32 -10.50 -20.50
N GLY A 224 18.24 -10.45 -19.54
CA GLY A 224 19.18 -9.33 -19.38
C GLY A 224 18.62 -8.15 -18.55
N LYS A 225 17.33 -8.13 -18.22
CA LYS A 225 16.71 -7.16 -17.32
C LYS A 225 16.68 -7.67 -15.88
N GLU A 226 16.75 -6.76 -14.93
CA GLU A 226 16.72 -7.07 -13.50
C GLU A 226 15.40 -6.59 -12.89
N TYR A 227 14.88 -7.35 -11.90
CA TYR A 227 13.66 -7.08 -11.17
C TYR A 227 13.86 -7.44 -9.72
N ILE A 228 13.23 -6.69 -8.80
CA ILE A 228 13.22 -6.99 -7.37
C ILE A 228 11.82 -7.41 -6.97
N PHE A 229 11.67 -8.66 -6.55
CA PHE A 229 10.41 -9.13 -5.96
C PHE A 229 10.42 -8.90 -4.46
N ILE A 230 9.46 -8.11 -3.97
CA ILE A 230 9.35 -7.64 -2.59
C ILE A 230 8.68 -8.69 -1.70
N ASP A 231 9.08 -8.78 -0.43
CA ASP A 231 8.53 -9.65 0.63
C ASP A 231 8.49 -11.15 0.28
N THR A 232 9.49 -11.65 -0.41
CA THR A 232 9.55 -13.05 -0.84
C THR A 232 9.77 -14.03 0.32
N ALA A 233 10.47 -13.64 1.39
CA ALA A 233 10.71 -14.49 2.56
C ALA A 233 9.45 -14.67 3.42
N GLY A 234 8.62 -13.65 3.56
CA GLY A 234 7.30 -13.76 4.17
C GLY A 234 6.41 -14.77 3.42
N LEU A 235 6.53 -14.82 2.10
CA LEU A 235 5.81 -15.79 1.28
C LEU A 235 6.40 -17.21 1.35
N ARG A 236 7.72 -17.37 1.55
CA ARG A 236 8.40 -18.69 1.65
C ARG A 236 8.19 -19.37 3.00
N ARG A 237 8.15 -18.62 4.11
CA ARG A 237 8.00 -19.18 5.48
C ARG A 237 6.61 -19.73 5.78
N LYS A 238 5.57 -19.32 5.07
CA LYS A 238 4.15 -19.56 5.41
C LYS A 238 3.50 -20.84 4.88
N SER A 239 4.24 -21.82 4.38
CA SER A 239 3.62 -23.09 3.99
C SER A 239 3.08 -23.94 5.18
N LYS A 240 3.21 -23.47 6.44
CA LYS A 240 2.95 -24.29 7.62
C LYS A 240 1.93 -23.75 8.66
N ILE A 241 1.34 -22.56 8.53
CA ILE A 241 0.41 -22.00 9.55
C ILE A 241 -0.94 -21.64 8.92
N LYS A 242 -2.02 -22.23 9.46
CA LYS A 242 -3.42 -22.09 9.03
C LYS A 242 -4.16 -20.99 9.82
N GLU A 243 -5.06 -20.32 9.10
CA GLU A 243 -6.38 -19.75 9.45
C GLU A 243 -6.58 -18.44 10.24
N GLU A 244 -5.67 -17.82 10.94
CA GLU A 244 -5.94 -16.51 11.61
C GLU A 244 -5.50 -15.26 10.81
N LEU A 245 -5.45 -15.31 9.50
CA LEU A 245 -4.48 -14.55 8.70
C LEU A 245 -5.04 -13.51 7.72
N GLU A 246 -6.34 -13.25 7.67
CA GLU A 246 -6.87 -12.29 6.66
C GLU A 246 -6.34 -10.88 6.88
N ARG A 247 -6.36 -10.40 8.13
CA ARG A 247 -5.93 -9.03 8.47
C ARG A 247 -4.44 -8.82 8.34
N PHE A 248 -3.62 -9.77 8.81
CA PHE A 248 -2.16 -9.74 8.61
C PHE A 248 -1.76 -9.84 7.15
N SER A 249 -2.59 -10.51 6.32
CA SER A 249 -2.40 -10.54 4.87
C SER A 249 -2.59 -9.16 4.24
N ILE A 250 -3.56 -8.37 4.73
CA ILE A 250 -3.80 -6.98 4.27
C ILE A 250 -2.66 -6.06 4.71
N ILE A 251 -2.21 -6.14 5.96
CA ILE A 251 -1.09 -5.33 6.47
C ILE A 251 0.18 -5.54 5.63
N ARG A 252 0.50 -6.81 5.33
CA ARG A 252 1.63 -7.14 4.46
C ARG A 252 1.43 -6.66 3.03
N ALA A 253 0.20 -6.78 2.51
CA ALA A 253 -0.12 -6.27 1.18
C ALA A 253 0.08 -4.75 1.11
N VAL A 254 -0.35 -3.98 2.13
CA VAL A 254 -0.11 -2.52 2.22
C VAL A 254 1.38 -2.22 2.16
N ALA A 255 2.18 -2.85 3.03
CA ALA A 255 3.62 -2.60 3.10
C ALA A 255 4.35 -2.97 1.79
N ALA A 256 3.98 -4.11 1.17
CA ALA A 256 4.54 -4.51 -0.11
C ALA A 256 4.14 -3.56 -1.23
N VAL A 257 2.88 -3.12 -1.26
CA VAL A 257 2.37 -2.14 -2.24
C VAL A 257 3.10 -0.81 -2.11
N GLU A 258 3.37 -0.32 -0.89
CA GLU A 258 4.11 0.96 -0.71
C GLU A 258 5.48 0.92 -1.39
N LYS A 259 6.21 -0.17 -1.24
CA LYS A 259 7.58 -0.33 -1.76
C LYS A 259 7.63 -0.66 -3.27
N ALA A 260 6.52 -1.13 -3.86
CA ALA A 260 6.48 -1.60 -5.24
C ALA A 260 6.29 -0.48 -6.28
N ASP A 261 6.76 -0.72 -7.51
CA ASP A 261 6.39 0.02 -8.71
C ASP A 261 5.20 -0.64 -9.42
N VAL A 262 5.21 -1.99 -9.45
CA VAL A 262 4.14 -2.80 -10.05
C VAL A 262 3.63 -3.82 -9.04
N VAL A 263 2.31 -3.95 -8.98
CA VAL A 263 1.62 -4.88 -8.10
C VAL A 263 0.89 -5.95 -8.93
N ILE A 264 1.23 -7.21 -8.68
CA ILE A 264 0.54 -8.36 -9.25
C ILE A 264 -0.50 -8.82 -8.23
N VAL A 265 -1.78 -8.55 -8.51
CA VAL A 265 -2.90 -9.01 -7.70
C VAL A 265 -3.30 -10.41 -8.16
N MET A 266 -3.02 -11.42 -7.34
CA MET A 266 -3.36 -12.81 -7.65
C MET A 266 -4.77 -13.17 -7.20
N ILE A 267 -5.55 -13.73 -8.11
CA ILE A 267 -6.94 -14.20 -7.90
C ILE A 267 -7.00 -15.68 -8.21
N ASP A 268 -7.79 -16.42 -7.43
CA ASP A 268 -8.08 -17.83 -7.69
C ASP A 268 -9.21 -17.97 -8.71
N ALA A 269 -8.94 -18.58 -9.86
CA ALA A 269 -9.93 -18.76 -10.92
C ALA A 269 -11.13 -19.61 -10.46
N THR A 270 -10.93 -20.53 -9.52
CA THR A 270 -11.99 -21.46 -9.05
C THR A 270 -12.99 -20.77 -8.11
N GLU A 271 -12.55 -19.75 -7.37
CA GLU A 271 -13.40 -18.99 -6.47
C GLU A 271 -13.93 -17.69 -7.11
N GLY A 272 -13.20 -17.16 -8.09
CA GLY A 272 -13.45 -15.86 -8.68
C GLY A 272 -12.98 -14.71 -7.81
N VAL A 273 -13.40 -13.49 -8.14
CA VAL A 273 -13.03 -12.27 -7.39
C VAL A 273 -13.84 -12.18 -6.11
N THR A 274 -13.18 -11.99 -4.99
CA THR A 274 -13.77 -11.81 -3.66
C THR A 274 -13.66 -10.35 -3.20
N GLU A 275 -14.40 -9.99 -2.14
CA GLU A 275 -14.27 -8.66 -1.52
C GLU A 275 -12.86 -8.37 -1.01
N GLN A 276 -12.17 -9.39 -0.49
CA GLN A 276 -10.79 -9.26 -0.04
C GLN A 276 -9.83 -8.97 -1.20
N ASP A 277 -10.03 -9.60 -2.36
CA ASP A 277 -9.26 -9.31 -3.56
C ASP A 277 -9.50 -7.87 -4.03
N ALA A 278 -10.76 -7.39 -3.95
CA ALA A 278 -11.11 -6.01 -4.29
C ALA A 278 -10.47 -4.99 -3.32
N LYS A 279 -10.43 -5.29 -2.01
CA LYS A 279 -9.74 -4.45 -1.01
C LYS A 279 -8.24 -4.32 -1.33
N ILE A 280 -7.58 -5.44 -1.58
CA ILE A 280 -6.13 -5.46 -1.90
C ILE A 280 -5.85 -4.71 -3.21
N ALA A 281 -6.67 -4.93 -4.22
CA ALA A 281 -6.57 -4.25 -5.50
C ALA A 281 -6.83 -2.73 -5.35
N GLY A 282 -7.77 -2.34 -4.48
CA GLY A 282 -8.06 -0.95 -4.14
C GLY A 282 -6.87 -0.22 -3.55
N ILE A 283 -6.13 -0.86 -2.64
CA ILE A 283 -4.89 -0.31 -2.05
C ILE A 283 -3.88 0.03 -3.15
N ALA A 284 -3.63 -0.90 -4.07
CA ALA A 284 -2.70 -0.69 -5.18
C ALA A 284 -3.15 0.46 -6.11
N HIS A 285 -4.46 0.57 -6.36
CA HIS A 285 -5.05 1.65 -7.14
C HIS A 285 -4.87 3.01 -6.47
N GLU A 286 -5.20 3.14 -5.19
CA GLU A 286 -5.07 4.39 -4.42
C GLU A 286 -3.62 4.87 -4.34
N ARG A 287 -2.67 3.92 -4.26
CA ARG A 287 -1.23 4.22 -4.26
C ARG A 287 -0.65 4.55 -5.63
N GLY A 288 -1.47 4.49 -6.68
CA GLY A 288 -1.03 4.85 -8.02
C GLY A 288 -0.02 3.89 -8.63
N LYS A 289 0.01 2.64 -8.18
CA LYS A 289 0.95 1.63 -8.67
C LYS A 289 0.55 1.09 -10.04
N GLY A 290 1.51 0.55 -10.78
CA GLY A 290 1.20 -0.29 -11.94
C GLY A 290 0.49 -1.57 -11.48
N ILE A 291 -0.56 -2.03 -12.17
CA ILE A 291 -1.40 -3.13 -11.70
C ILE A 291 -1.61 -4.19 -12.77
N ILE A 292 -1.32 -5.43 -12.37
CA ILE A 292 -1.57 -6.63 -13.16
C ILE A 292 -2.48 -7.56 -12.33
N ILE A 293 -3.59 -8.01 -12.90
CA ILE A 293 -4.47 -9.01 -12.30
C ILE A 293 -4.09 -10.37 -12.87
N ALA A 294 -3.53 -11.24 -12.03
CA ALA A 294 -3.12 -12.59 -12.40
C ALA A 294 -4.14 -13.62 -11.88
N VAL A 295 -4.99 -14.12 -12.76
CA VAL A 295 -5.99 -15.15 -12.45
C VAL A 295 -5.33 -16.51 -12.54
N ASN A 296 -4.98 -17.07 -11.38
CA ASN A 296 -4.25 -18.33 -11.24
C ASN A 296 -5.19 -19.54 -11.14
N LYS A 297 -4.63 -20.74 -11.21
CA LYS A 297 -5.32 -22.04 -11.26
C LYS A 297 -6.23 -22.16 -12.46
N TRP A 298 -5.84 -21.53 -13.56
CA TRP A 298 -6.61 -21.58 -14.81
C TRP A 298 -6.68 -22.99 -15.40
N ASP A 299 -5.78 -23.89 -15.04
CA ASP A 299 -5.80 -25.32 -15.36
C ASP A 299 -6.98 -26.08 -14.75
N ALA A 300 -7.48 -25.64 -13.59
CA ALA A 300 -8.58 -26.28 -12.85
C ALA A 300 -9.98 -25.87 -13.36
N ILE A 301 -10.07 -24.95 -14.33
CA ILE A 301 -11.34 -24.47 -14.87
C ILE A 301 -11.70 -25.27 -16.13
N GLU A 302 -12.94 -25.77 -16.18
CA GLU A 302 -13.53 -26.29 -17.44
C GLU A 302 -13.73 -25.11 -18.41
N LYS A 303 -13.25 -25.28 -19.64
CA LYS A 303 -13.16 -24.21 -20.63
C LYS A 303 -14.05 -24.43 -21.82
N ASP A 304 -14.88 -23.44 -22.11
CA ASP A 304 -15.55 -23.25 -23.40
C ASP A 304 -14.98 -21.99 -24.10
N ASP A 305 -15.39 -21.73 -25.33
CA ASP A 305 -14.93 -20.57 -26.10
C ASP A 305 -15.27 -19.21 -25.42
N LYS A 306 -16.24 -19.20 -24.52
CA LYS A 306 -16.71 -17.98 -23.81
C LYS A 306 -16.21 -17.87 -22.37
N THR A 307 -15.55 -18.91 -21.83
CA THR A 307 -15.13 -18.95 -20.42
C THR A 307 -14.23 -17.78 -20.06
N ILE A 308 -13.22 -17.47 -20.87
CA ILE A 308 -12.32 -16.33 -20.64
C ILE A 308 -13.10 -15.01 -20.61
N TYR A 309 -14.03 -14.80 -21.54
CA TYR A 309 -14.82 -13.58 -21.60
C TYR A 309 -15.71 -13.40 -20.37
N LYS A 310 -16.38 -14.47 -19.94
CA LYS A 310 -17.24 -14.47 -18.75
C LYS A 310 -16.43 -14.13 -17.49
N HIS A 311 -15.26 -14.74 -17.29
CA HIS A 311 -14.39 -14.44 -16.18
C HIS A 311 -13.87 -13.01 -16.23
N LYS A 312 -13.43 -12.54 -17.41
CA LYS A 312 -12.94 -11.19 -17.61
C LYS A 312 -14.03 -10.15 -17.32
N GLU A 313 -15.25 -10.39 -17.77
CA GLU A 313 -16.39 -9.51 -17.52
C GLU A 313 -16.71 -9.44 -16.02
N LYS A 314 -16.78 -10.58 -15.32
CA LYS A 314 -17.03 -10.62 -13.88
C LYS A 314 -15.94 -9.88 -13.08
N ILE A 315 -14.67 -10.03 -13.46
CA ILE A 315 -13.55 -9.29 -12.85
C ILE A 315 -13.74 -7.80 -13.08
N ARG A 316 -14.07 -7.37 -14.30
CA ARG A 316 -14.30 -5.96 -14.64
C ARG A 316 -15.48 -5.35 -13.91
N GLN A 317 -16.55 -6.11 -13.67
CA GLN A 317 -17.70 -5.66 -12.89
C GLN A 317 -17.32 -5.45 -11.41
N THR A 318 -16.63 -6.40 -10.79
CA THR A 318 -16.24 -6.32 -9.38
C THR A 318 -15.15 -5.26 -9.16
N LEU A 319 -14.18 -5.15 -10.08
CA LEU A 319 -13.09 -4.17 -10.03
C LEU A 319 -13.34 -2.99 -10.97
N SER A 320 -14.58 -2.47 -10.98
CA SER A 320 -15.00 -1.39 -11.89
C SER A 320 -14.26 -0.06 -11.71
N PHE A 321 -13.60 0.13 -10.57
CA PHE A 321 -12.77 1.31 -10.28
C PHE A 321 -11.38 1.26 -10.97
N MET A 322 -10.97 0.11 -11.50
CA MET A 322 -9.70 -0.05 -12.22
C MET A 322 -9.87 -0.74 -13.60
N PRO A 323 -10.62 -0.15 -14.52
CA PRO A 323 -10.87 -0.75 -15.83
C PRO A 323 -9.59 -0.89 -16.68
N TYR A 324 -8.54 -0.16 -16.35
CA TYR A 324 -7.24 -0.13 -17.02
C TYR A 324 -6.33 -1.31 -16.65
N ALA A 325 -6.59 -2.01 -15.53
CA ALA A 325 -5.72 -3.10 -15.08
C ALA A 325 -5.65 -4.23 -16.10
N GLN A 326 -4.45 -4.71 -16.38
CA GLN A 326 -4.26 -5.84 -17.28
C GLN A 326 -4.65 -7.15 -16.62
N ILE A 327 -5.46 -7.98 -17.29
CA ILE A 327 -5.91 -9.27 -16.78
C ILE A 327 -5.21 -10.39 -17.52
N MET A 328 -4.51 -11.24 -16.77
CA MET A 328 -3.83 -12.44 -17.27
C MET A 328 -4.43 -13.69 -16.63
N PHE A 329 -4.63 -14.72 -17.43
CA PHE A 329 -5.05 -16.06 -16.97
C PHE A 329 -3.85 -16.98 -17.00
N ILE A 330 -3.37 -17.43 -15.84
CA ILE A 330 -2.15 -18.21 -15.66
C ILE A 330 -2.41 -19.52 -14.94
N SER A 331 -1.50 -20.47 -15.08
CA SER A 331 -1.41 -21.62 -14.19
C SER A 331 0.02 -21.75 -13.68
N VAL A 332 0.19 -21.50 -12.40
CA VAL A 332 1.49 -21.71 -11.75
C VAL A 332 1.84 -23.20 -11.71
N LEU A 333 0.83 -24.08 -11.60
CA LEU A 333 1.05 -25.54 -11.57
C LEU A 333 1.64 -26.06 -12.88
N THR A 334 1.05 -25.66 -14.02
CA THR A 334 1.47 -26.16 -15.35
C THR A 334 2.52 -25.28 -16.02
N GLY A 335 2.81 -24.08 -15.49
CA GLY A 335 3.70 -23.11 -16.13
C GLY A 335 3.04 -22.27 -17.23
N GLN A 336 1.71 -22.43 -17.45
CA GLN A 336 1.01 -21.78 -18.54
C GLN A 336 1.06 -20.26 -18.43
N ARG A 337 1.58 -19.57 -19.45
CA ARG A 337 1.70 -18.12 -19.61
C ARG A 337 2.56 -17.40 -18.58
N LEU A 338 3.41 -18.10 -17.82
CA LEU A 338 4.31 -17.47 -16.84
C LEU A 338 5.36 -16.56 -17.51
N PRO A 339 6.03 -16.92 -18.62
CA PRO A 339 6.96 -16.03 -19.29
C PRO A 339 6.34 -14.67 -19.67
N LYS A 340 5.05 -14.69 -20.04
CA LYS A 340 4.32 -13.47 -20.42
C LYS A 340 4.15 -12.47 -19.25
N ILE A 341 4.36 -12.90 -18.00
CA ILE A 341 4.30 -12.00 -16.83
C ILE A 341 5.37 -10.92 -16.95
N TYR A 342 6.61 -11.26 -17.32
CA TYR A 342 7.70 -10.29 -17.45
C TYR A 342 7.43 -9.28 -18.56
N GLU A 343 6.95 -9.73 -19.71
CA GLU A 343 6.53 -8.83 -20.80
C GLU A 343 5.43 -7.86 -20.35
N THR A 344 4.49 -8.35 -19.56
CA THR A 344 3.40 -7.54 -19.02
C THR A 344 3.90 -6.54 -17.97
N ILE A 345 4.84 -6.96 -17.09
CA ILE A 345 5.50 -6.07 -16.14
C ILE A 345 6.19 -4.93 -16.88
N ASP A 346 7.00 -5.25 -17.89
CA ASP A 346 7.71 -4.25 -18.68
C ASP A 346 6.76 -3.25 -19.33
N ALA A 347 5.69 -3.72 -19.96
CA ALA A 347 4.69 -2.84 -20.58
C ALA A 347 4.01 -1.92 -19.56
N VAL A 348 3.70 -2.42 -18.37
CA VAL A 348 3.10 -1.61 -17.29
C VAL A 348 4.10 -0.57 -16.76
N ILE A 349 5.38 -0.92 -16.60
CA ILE A 349 6.44 0.02 -16.19
C ILE A 349 6.61 1.13 -17.23
N GLU A 350 6.65 0.76 -18.50
CA GLU A 350 6.75 1.69 -19.62
C GLU A 350 5.57 2.70 -19.61
N ASN A 351 4.35 2.20 -19.49
CA ASN A 351 3.15 3.00 -19.39
C ASN A 351 3.15 3.90 -18.14
N ASN A 352 3.61 3.39 -17.00
CA ASN A 352 3.67 4.14 -15.74
C ASN A 352 4.72 5.26 -15.77
N SER A 353 5.73 5.12 -16.62
CA SER A 353 6.82 6.10 -16.80
C SER A 353 6.61 7.00 -18.00
N MET A 354 5.55 6.78 -18.77
CA MET A 354 5.31 7.50 -20.04
C MET A 354 5.10 8.99 -19.81
N ARG A 355 5.79 9.80 -20.61
CA ARG A 355 5.58 11.24 -20.72
C ARG A 355 4.89 11.59 -22.03
N VAL A 356 3.82 12.36 -21.91
CA VAL A 356 3.02 12.85 -23.05
C VAL A 356 3.39 14.30 -23.33
N ALA A 357 3.60 14.63 -24.60
CA ALA A 357 3.85 16.00 -25.01
C ALA A 357 2.62 16.89 -24.74
N THR A 358 2.83 18.04 -24.08
CA THR A 358 1.76 18.95 -23.65
C THR A 358 0.89 19.42 -24.82
N GLY A 359 1.47 19.65 -26.00
CA GLY A 359 0.72 20.04 -27.19
C GLY A 359 -0.31 18.98 -27.61
N VAL A 360 0.14 17.73 -27.80
CA VAL A 360 -0.73 16.59 -28.17
C VAL A 360 -1.80 16.34 -27.12
N LEU A 361 -1.43 16.43 -25.83
CA LEU A 361 -2.37 16.27 -24.73
C LEU A 361 -3.51 17.31 -24.80
N ASN A 362 -3.18 18.58 -25.08
CA ASN A 362 -4.17 19.64 -25.19
C ASN A 362 -5.04 19.51 -26.46
N GLU A 363 -4.52 19.00 -27.55
CA GLU A 363 -5.30 18.69 -28.76
C GLU A 363 -6.38 17.65 -28.44
N ILE A 364 -6.01 16.53 -27.78
CA ILE A 364 -6.94 15.46 -27.37
C ILE A 364 -8.01 16.00 -26.40
N VAL A 365 -7.61 16.82 -25.42
CA VAL A 365 -8.57 17.40 -24.46
C VAL A 365 -9.50 18.40 -25.14
N THR A 366 -9.01 19.21 -26.06
CA THR A 366 -9.84 20.15 -26.83
C THR A 366 -10.86 19.40 -27.69
N GLU A 367 -10.44 18.33 -28.34
CA GLU A 367 -11.32 17.45 -29.11
C GLU A 367 -12.38 16.78 -28.21
N ALA A 368 -11.97 16.28 -27.03
CA ALA A 368 -12.87 15.71 -26.05
C ALA A 368 -13.92 16.72 -25.56
N VAL A 369 -13.52 17.97 -25.28
CA VAL A 369 -14.43 19.05 -24.89
C VAL A 369 -15.40 19.40 -26.00
N ALA A 370 -14.97 19.35 -27.27
CA ALA A 370 -15.84 19.60 -28.42
C ALA A 370 -16.87 18.47 -28.62
N MET A 371 -16.48 17.22 -28.40
CA MET A 371 -17.37 16.06 -28.52
C MET A 371 -18.42 16.01 -27.41
N GLN A 372 -18.00 16.23 -26.16
CA GLN A 372 -18.88 16.26 -25.01
C GLN A 372 -18.66 17.53 -24.21
N GLN A 373 -19.62 18.43 -24.30
CA GLN A 373 -19.53 19.72 -23.64
C GLN A 373 -19.46 19.58 -22.12
N PRO A 374 -18.59 20.39 -21.45
CA PRO A 374 -18.46 20.37 -20.01
C PRO A 374 -19.76 20.70 -19.27
N PRO A 375 -19.94 20.21 -18.04
CA PRO A 375 -21.11 20.49 -17.23
C PRO A 375 -21.25 21.98 -16.91
N SER A 376 -22.47 22.40 -16.63
CA SER A 376 -22.79 23.74 -16.16
C SER A 376 -23.63 23.66 -14.88
N ASP A 377 -23.36 24.52 -13.92
CA ASP A 377 -24.16 24.68 -12.71
C ASP A 377 -24.50 26.16 -12.50
N LYS A 378 -25.77 26.46 -12.16
CA LYS A 378 -26.29 27.82 -11.87
C LYS A 378 -25.89 28.87 -12.92
N GLY A 379 -25.89 28.48 -14.20
CA GLY A 379 -25.54 29.37 -15.31
C GLY A 379 -24.05 29.57 -15.55
N LYS A 380 -23.18 29.02 -14.72
CA LYS A 380 -21.72 28.98 -14.95
C LYS A 380 -21.36 27.68 -15.66
N ARG A 381 -20.59 27.77 -16.72
CA ARG A 381 -20.07 26.65 -17.48
C ARG A 381 -18.62 26.37 -17.10
N LEU A 382 -18.27 25.09 -16.92
CA LEU A 382 -16.89 24.68 -16.78
C LEU A 382 -16.10 25.04 -18.05
N LYS A 383 -14.98 25.72 -17.88
CA LYS A 383 -14.02 26.02 -18.93
C LYS A 383 -12.68 25.40 -18.57
N ILE A 384 -12.14 24.57 -19.46
CA ILE A 384 -10.80 24.00 -19.33
C ILE A 384 -9.87 24.88 -20.13
N TYR A 385 -8.84 25.43 -19.51
CA TYR A 385 -7.87 26.31 -20.17
C TYR A 385 -6.76 25.52 -20.83
N TYR A 386 -6.14 24.59 -20.08
CA TYR A 386 -5.13 23.67 -20.58
C TYR A 386 -4.89 22.53 -19.58
N VAL A 387 -4.19 21.50 -20.07
CA VAL A 387 -3.78 20.33 -19.28
C VAL A 387 -2.29 20.11 -19.44
N THR A 388 -1.60 19.73 -18.38
CA THR A 388 -0.18 19.39 -18.43
C THR A 388 0.12 18.17 -17.56
N GLN A 389 1.07 17.35 -17.98
CA GLN A 389 1.57 16.25 -17.16
C GLN A 389 2.71 16.74 -16.29
N VAL A 390 2.56 16.65 -14.98
CA VAL A 390 3.52 17.16 -13.99
C VAL A 390 4.41 16.06 -13.40
N ALA A 391 3.94 14.80 -13.39
CA ALA A 391 4.69 13.68 -12.85
C ALA A 391 4.43 12.38 -13.63
N VAL A 392 5.31 11.41 -13.40
CA VAL A 392 5.19 10.00 -13.78
C VAL A 392 5.25 9.14 -12.51
N LYS A 393 4.85 7.86 -12.61
CA LYS A 393 4.87 6.88 -11.50
C LYS A 393 4.07 7.32 -10.25
N PRO A 394 2.74 7.61 -10.36
CA PRO A 394 1.88 7.47 -11.54
C PRO A 394 1.86 8.71 -12.43
N PRO A 395 1.45 8.56 -13.72
CA PRO A 395 1.20 9.69 -14.60
C PRO A 395 0.18 10.65 -13.98
N THR A 396 0.61 11.88 -13.70
CA THR A 396 -0.19 12.87 -12.98
C THR A 396 -0.40 14.08 -13.88
N PHE A 397 -1.66 14.42 -14.07
CA PHE A 397 -2.09 15.53 -14.94
C PHE A 397 -2.71 16.65 -14.11
N VAL A 398 -2.33 17.87 -14.38
CA VAL A 398 -2.97 19.06 -13.82
C VAL A 398 -3.89 19.65 -14.88
N ILE A 399 -5.17 19.79 -14.54
CA ILE A 399 -6.19 20.42 -15.40
C ILE A 399 -6.47 21.80 -14.81
N PHE A 400 -6.23 22.84 -15.59
CA PHE A 400 -6.51 24.22 -15.19
C PHE A 400 -7.90 24.63 -15.70
N VAL A 401 -8.75 25.03 -14.76
CA VAL A 401 -10.16 25.35 -14.99
C VAL A 401 -10.51 26.73 -14.41
N ASN A 402 -11.66 27.27 -14.83
CA ASN A 402 -12.22 28.50 -14.27
C ASN A 402 -12.82 28.32 -12.87
N ASP A 403 -13.33 27.13 -12.55
CA ASP A 403 -13.97 26.82 -11.26
C ASP A 403 -13.86 25.31 -11.01
N LYS A 404 -13.17 24.91 -9.93
CA LYS A 404 -12.94 23.49 -9.63
C LYS A 404 -14.20 22.76 -9.20
N GLU A 405 -15.20 23.46 -8.62
CA GLU A 405 -16.45 22.86 -8.16
C GLU A 405 -17.32 22.38 -9.31
N LEU A 406 -17.15 22.99 -10.50
CA LEU A 406 -17.83 22.55 -11.72
C LEU A 406 -17.23 21.27 -12.33
N MET A 407 -16.02 20.87 -11.89
CA MET A 407 -15.37 19.65 -12.38
C MET A 407 -15.90 18.42 -11.68
N HIS A 408 -17.07 17.93 -12.12
CA HIS A 408 -17.66 16.72 -11.58
C HIS A 408 -16.84 15.47 -11.90
N PHE A 409 -16.88 14.49 -10.99
CA PHE A 409 -16.19 13.21 -11.13
C PHE A 409 -16.47 12.50 -12.47
N SER A 410 -17.71 12.53 -12.93
CA SER A 410 -18.08 11.92 -14.22
C SER A 410 -17.37 12.53 -15.41
N TYR A 411 -17.14 13.85 -15.40
CA TYR A 411 -16.43 14.53 -16.46
C TYR A 411 -14.92 14.30 -16.41
N THR A 412 -14.35 14.25 -15.21
CA THR A 412 -12.95 13.82 -15.03
C THR A 412 -12.73 12.42 -15.59
N ARG A 413 -13.65 11.49 -15.30
CA ARG A 413 -13.61 10.11 -15.82
C ARG A 413 -13.75 10.04 -17.35
N TYR A 414 -14.58 10.91 -17.92
CA TYR A 414 -14.69 11.04 -19.37
C TYR A 414 -13.35 11.47 -19.99
N LEU A 415 -12.73 12.51 -19.45
CA LEU A 415 -11.41 12.97 -19.93
C LEU A 415 -10.32 11.90 -19.74
N GLU A 416 -10.34 11.20 -18.61
CA GLU A 416 -9.44 10.07 -18.38
C GLU A 416 -9.57 9.02 -19.48
N ASN A 417 -10.80 8.60 -19.82
CA ASN A 417 -11.04 7.64 -20.87
C ASN A 417 -10.51 8.13 -22.22
N ARG A 418 -10.74 9.40 -22.57
CA ARG A 418 -10.21 9.98 -23.82
C ARG A 418 -8.68 10.01 -23.89
N ILE A 419 -8.03 10.30 -22.76
CA ILE A 419 -6.56 10.28 -22.65
C ILE A 419 -6.06 8.82 -22.79
N ARG A 420 -6.75 7.85 -22.17
CA ARG A 420 -6.42 6.42 -22.32
C ARG A 420 -6.62 5.92 -23.74
N ASP A 421 -7.70 6.29 -24.39
CA ASP A 421 -7.97 5.92 -25.79
C ASP A 421 -6.86 6.40 -26.73
N ALA A 422 -6.31 7.59 -26.46
CA ALA A 422 -5.27 8.21 -27.29
C ALA A 422 -3.86 7.69 -27.02
N PHE A 423 -3.52 7.42 -25.75
CA PHE A 423 -2.14 7.12 -25.33
C PHE A 423 -1.96 5.70 -24.75
N GLY A 424 -3.03 4.97 -24.48
CA GLY A 424 -2.99 3.65 -23.85
C GLY A 424 -3.02 3.73 -22.32
N PHE A 425 -1.88 3.80 -21.66
CA PHE A 425 -1.75 3.75 -20.20
C PHE A 425 -2.35 2.47 -19.57
N GLU A 426 -2.28 1.35 -20.28
CA GLU A 426 -2.76 0.07 -19.78
C GLU A 426 -1.95 -0.36 -18.54
N GLY A 427 -2.62 -0.91 -17.54
CA GLY A 427 -2.01 -1.34 -16.29
C GLY A 427 -1.64 -0.22 -15.33
N THR A 428 -1.90 1.04 -15.66
CA THR A 428 -1.46 2.21 -14.89
C THR A 428 -2.63 3.11 -14.52
N SER A 429 -2.70 3.54 -13.25
CA SER A 429 -3.65 4.56 -12.81
C SER A 429 -3.22 5.95 -13.30
N LEU A 430 -4.19 6.81 -13.58
CA LEU A 430 -3.94 8.21 -13.89
C LEU A 430 -4.42 9.09 -12.73
N LYS A 431 -3.59 10.04 -12.32
CA LYS A 431 -3.94 11.00 -11.27
C LYS A 431 -4.27 12.35 -11.88
N PHE A 432 -5.42 12.93 -11.51
CA PHE A 432 -5.84 14.25 -11.95
C PHE A 432 -5.89 15.23 -10.79
N ILE A 433 -5.25 16.37 -10.95
CA ILE A 433 -5.25 17.49 -10.02
C ILE A 433 -5.95 18.64 -10.70
N ILE A 434 -7.06 19.12 -10.15
CA ILE A 434 -7.81 20.24 -10.68
C ILE A 434 -7.32 21.52 -10.00
N ARG A 435 -6.91 22.49 -10.79
CA ARG A 435 -6.48 23.81 -10.31
C ARG A 435 -7.31 24.91 -10.96
N GLU A 436 -7.73 25.86 -10.14
CA GLU A 436 -8.35 27.08 -10.64
C GLU A 436 -7.27 28.03 -11.15
N ARG A 437 -7.51 28.58 -12.33
CA ARG A 437 -6.79 29.74 -12.82
C ARG A 437 -7.64 30.96 -12.52
N LYS A 438 -7.18 31.82 -11.62
CA LYS A 438 -7.77 33.17 -11.47
C LYS A 438 -7.40 33.95 -12.73
N ASP A 439 -8.41 34.47 -13.43
CA ASP A 439 -8.16 35.48 -14.44
C ASP A 439 -7.67 36.73 -13.66
N ASP A 440 -6.40 37.11 -13.83
CA ASP A 440 -5.86 38.37 -13.37
C ASP A 440 -6.46 39.52 -14.19
#